data_bdb0e19863d28cb59fcd5ed8a4735ef8
#
_entry.id   bdb0e19863d28cb59fcd5ed8a4735ef8
#
_cell.length_a   1.000
_cell.length_b   1.000
_cell.length_c   1.000
_cell.angle_alpha   90.00
_cell.angle_beta   90.00
_cell.angle_gamma   90.00
#
_symmetry.space_group_name_H-M   'P 1'
#
loop_
_entity.id
_entity.type
_entity.pdbx_description
1 polymer ?
#
loop_
_entity_poly.entity_id
_entity_poly.type
_entity_poly.pdbx_seq_one_letter_code
_entity_poly.pdbx_strand_id
1 'polypeptide(L)'
;GARGRANSLTLLATAWLYFCATEWGATSLLTPLEAGYPAFANEELPTAEAIVVLGGAVTGESRYGQGGDFNQAADRLWRAATLYQSQKAPLLVLSGGTTLPGGLPESQLMAQKLRALGIPDAVLMQEAESRTTRENGQYTEALLERERINHILLVTSASHMRRASAVFAAQGFIVTAVSTDHQIPLLVGPVPGWLPTAERLSRSTRAIHEWVGYQVYSWLGYLERSEAENQA
;
A
#
# COMPACT_ATOMS: atom_id res chain seq x y z
N GLY A 1 -12.03 -23.18 37.48
CA GLY A 1 -13.42 -23.03 37.05
C GLY A 1 -13.59 -22.00 35.94
N ALA A 2 -14.79 -21.84 35.37
CA ALA A 2 -15.05 -20.94 34.26
C ALA A 2 -14.66 -19.47 34.53
N ARG A 3 -14.89 -18.96 35.73
CA ARG A 3 -14.49 -17.60 36.16
C ARG A 3 -12.97 -17.37 36.10
N GLY A 4 -12.17 -18.36 36.51
CA GLY A 4 -10.71 -18.26 36.45
C GLY A 4 -10.20 -18.18 34.98
N ARG A 5 -10.77 -18.99 34.08
CA ARG A 5 -10.44 -18.94 32.65
C ARG A 5 -10.85 -17.61 32.01
N ALA A 6 -12.03 -17.07 32.33
CA ALA A 6 -12.48 -15.77 31.87
C ALA A 6 -11.52 -14.64 32.29
N ASN A 7 -11.12 -14.61 33.57
CA ASN A 7 -10.17 -13.62 34.09
C ASN A 7 -8.80 -13.72 33.38
N SER A 8 -8.28 -14.93 33.16
CA SER A 8 -7.01 -15.13 32.46
C SER A 8 -7.09 -14.64 31.00
N LEU A 9 -8.18 -14.92 30.28
CA LEU A 9 -8.38 -14.44 28.92
C LEU A 9 -8.47 -12.91 28.86
N THR A 10 -9.18 -12.29 29.80
CA THR A 10 -9.26 -10.83 29.90
C THR A 10 -7.89 -10.20 30.13
N LEU A 11 -7.10 -10.75 31.03
CA LEU A 11 -5.73 -10.27 31.30
C LEU A 11 -4.84 -10.39 30.06
N LEU A 12 -4.90 -11.52 29.36
CA LEU A 12 -4.12 -11.72 28.12
C LEU A 12 -4.54 -10.75 27.01
N ALA A 13 -5.84 -10.55 26.82
CA ALA A 13 -6.35 -9.61 25.83
C ALA A 13 -5.94 -8.16 26.14
N THR A 14 -6.02 -7.77 27.42
CA THR A 14 -5.59 -6.43 27.87
C THR A 14 -4.08 -6.24 27.69
N ALA A 15 -3.27 -7.25 28.06
CA ALA A 15 -1.82 -7.21 27.88
C ALA A 15 -1.43 -7.12 26.39
N TRP A 16 -2.11 -7.88 25.53
CA TRP A 16 -1.91 -7.81 24.08
C TRP A 16 -2.27 -6.44 23.51
N LEU A 17 -3.43 -5.89 23.88
CA LEU A 17 -3.85 -4.55 23.45
C LEU A 17 -2.87 -3.48 23.92
N TYR A 18 -2.43 -3.56 25.18
CA TYR A 18 -1.41 -2.68 25.72
C TYR A 18 -0.11 -2.77 24.93
N PHE A 19 0.40 -3.99 24.68
CA PHE A 19 1.60 -4.22 23.88
C PHE A 19 1.47 -3.60 22.48
N CYS A 20 0.38 -3.85 21.77
CA CYS A 20 0.12 -3.28 20.44
C CYS A 20 0.04 -1.75 20.46
N ALA A 21 -0.30 -1.14 21.59
CA ALA A 21 -0.36 0.31 21.72
C ALA A 21 0.97 0.95 22.13
N THR A 22 2.04 0.16 22.37
CA THR A 22 3.40 0.64 22.68
C THR A 22 4.27 0.78 21.44
N GLU A 23 5.38 1.54 21.54
CA GLU A 23 6.37 1.64 20.46
C GLU A 23 7.02 0.28 20.15
N TRP A 24 7.29 -0.50 21.20
CA TRP A 24 7.90 -1.82 21.03
C TRP A 24 7.00 -2.78 20.25
N GLY A 25 5.70 -2.80 20.57
CA GLY A 25 4.72 -3.62 19.86
C GLY A 25 4.58 -3.20 18.40
N ALA A 26 4.35 -1.93 18.15
CA ALA A 26 4.21 -1.40 16.79
C ALA A 26 5.46 -1.66 15.94
N THR A 27 6.65 -1.35 16.46
CA THR A 27 7.91 -1.56 15.75
C THR A 27 8.19 -3.05 15.50
N SER A 28 7.98 -3.92 16.48
CA SER A 28 8.21 -5.37 16.31
C SER A 28 7.31 -5.99 15.24
N LEU A 29 6.08 -5.51 15.09
CA LEU A 29 5.14 -5.98 14.07
C LEU A 29 5.46 -5.42 12.68
N LEU A 30 5.95 -4.17 12.60
CA LEU A 30 6.26 -3.51 11.34
C LEU A 30 7.64 -3.88 10.77
N THR A 31 8.65 -4.09 11.62
CA THR A 31 10.02 -4.35 11.16
C THR A 31 10.11 -5.45 10.10
N PRO A 32 9.50 -6.62 10.24
CA PRO A 32 9.60 -7.67 9.22
C PRO A 32 8.87 -7.32 7.90
N LEU A 33 7.97 -6.34 7.92
CA LEU A 33 7.26 -5.87 6.72
C LEU A 33 8.06 -4.81 5.96
N GLU A 34 8.75 -3.91 6.67
CA GLU A 34 9.41 -2.75 6.08
C GLU A 34 10.91 -2.96 5.81
N ALA A 35 11.59 -3.80 6.61
CA ALA A 35 13.05 -3.98 6.50
C ALA A 35 13.53 -4.49 5.14
N GLY A 36 12.69 -5.24 4.42
CA GLY A 36 12.97 -5.71 3.07
C GLY A 36 12.72 -4.67 1.97
N TYR A 37 12.16 -3.51 2.32
CA TYR A 37 11.71 -2.49 1.37
C TYR A 37 12.17 -1.09 1.79
N PRO A 38 13.48 -0.82 1.78
CA PRO A 38 14.01 0.49 2.14
C PRO A 38 13.58 1.56 1.14
N ALA A 39 13.60 2.82 1.55
CA ALA A 39 13.46 3.94 0.65
C ALA A 39 14.75 4.14 -0.15
N PHE A 40 14.62 4.27 -1.47
CA PHE A 40 15.72 4.59 -2.38
C PHE A 40 15.58 6.03 -2.90
N ALA A 41 16.69 6.69 -3.17
CA ALA A 41 16.71 7.92 -3.94
C ALA A 41 16.26 7.65 -5.39
N ASN A 42 15.76 8.69 -6.09
CA ASN A 42 15.32 8.49 -7.48
C ASN A 42 16.45 7.99 -8.37
N GLU A 43 17.66 8.47 -8.14
CA GLU A 43 18.86 8.15 -8.91
C GLU A 43 19.24 6.67 -8.82
N GLU A 44 18.97 6.04 -7.68
CA GLU A 44 19.26 4.63 -7.40
C GLU A 44 18.28 3.66 -8.07
N LEU A 45 17.10 4.16 -8.46
CA LEU A 45 16.07 3.33 -9.10
C LEU A 45 16.34 3.20 -10.61
N PRO A 46 16.10 2.01 -11.19
CA PRO A 46 16.15 1.84 -12.64
C PRO A 46 15.02 2.63 -13.32
N THR A 47 15.13 2.81 -14.61
CA THR A 47 13.99 3.21 -15.45
C THR A 47 13.08 2.00 -15.68
N ALA A 48 11.79 2.26 -15.85
CA ALA A 48 10.79 1.25 -16.17
C ALA A 48 9.83 1.77 -17.24
N GLU A 49 8.88 0.94 -17.64
CA GLU A 49 7.92 1.29 -18.68
C GLU A 49 6.72 2.07 -18.11
N ALA A 50 6.36 1.79 -16.85
CA ALA A 50 5.31 2.53 -16.14
C ALA A 50 5.61 2.64 -14.63
N ILE A 51 5.05 3.68 -14.02
CA ILE A 51 4.91 3.82 -12.57
C ILE A 51 3.48 3.42 -12.22
N VAL A 52 3.32 2.39 -11.39
CA VAL A 52 2.00 1.95 -10.91
C VAL A 52 1.84 2.38 -9.46
N VAL A 53 0.82 3.19 -9.19
CA VAL A 53 0.51 3.72 -7.86
C VAL A 53 -0.74 3.07 -7.32
N LEU A 54 -0.62 2.40 -6.19
CA LEU A 54 -1.78 1.78 -5.54
C LEU A 54 -2.56 2.78 -4.70
N GLY A 55 -3.87 2.64 -4.72
CA GLY A 55 -4.81 3.37 -3.89
C GLY A 55 -4.50 3.27 -2.39
N GLY A 56 -5.21 4.03 -1.57
CA GLY A 56 -4.98 4.18 -0.13
C GLY A 56 -4.30 5.49 0.25
N ALA A 57 -4.05 6.40 -0.70
CA ALA A 57 -3.40 7.70 -0.49
C ALA A 57 -4.37 8.86 -0.30
N VAL A 58 -5.60 8.70 -0.74
CA VAL A 58 -6.65 9.73 -0.69
C VAL A 58 -7.88 9.15 -0.01
N THR A 59 -8.46 9.90 0.91
CA THR A 59 -9.79 9.57 1.44
C THR A 59 -10.86 10.03 0.44
N GLY A 60 -12.00 9.33 0.42
CA GLY A 60 -13.16 9.76 -0.36
C GLY A 60 -13.63 11.16 0.03
N GLU A 61 -14.56 11.69 -0.75
CA GLU A 61 -15.19 12.97 -0.45
C GLU A 61 -15.86 12.95 0.92
N SER A 62 -15.72 14.03 1.67
CA SER A 62 -16.35 14.19 2.96
C SER A 62 -17.67 14.97 2.84
N ARG A 63 -18.50 14.91 3.88
CA ARG A 63 -19.76 15.69 3.93
C ARG A 63 -19.55 17.20 3.72
N TYR A 64 -18.36 17.69 4.01
CA TYR A 64 -18.04 19.13 4.00
C TYR A 64 -16.89 19.49 3.06
N GLY A 65 -16.35 18.53 2.29
CA GLY A 65 -15.26 18.75 1.34
C GLY A 65 -15.39 17.90 0.09
N GLN A 66 -15.07 18.46 -1.07
CA GLN A 66 -15.05 17.78 -2.35
C GLN A 66 -13.61 17.41 -2.77
N GLY A 67 -13.47 16.39 -3.61
CA GLY A 67 -12.19 16.00 -4.21
C GLY A 67 -11.29 15.17 -3.30
N GLY A 68 -11.80 14.70 -2.16
CA GLY A 68 -11.07 13.90 -1.19
C GLY A 68 -9.88 14.61 -0.54
N ASP A 69 -9.44 14.12 0.61
CA ASP A 69 -8.30 14.66 1.36
C ASP A 69 -7.11 13.69 1.29
N PHE A 70 -5.90 14.22 1.38
CA PHE A 70 -4.72 13.41 1.60
C PHE A 70 -4.79 12.73 2.97
N ASN A 71 -4.41 11.47 3.03
CA ASN A 71 -4.26 10.72 4.26
C ASN A 71 -2.77 10.45 4.56
N GLN A 72 -2.48 9.60 5.54
CA GLN A 72 -1.11 9.29 5.96
C GLN A 72 -0.25 8.67 4.85
N ALA A 73 -0.84 8.03 3.83
CA ALA A 73 -0.14 7.44 2.71
C ALA A 73 -0.01 8.39 1.49
N ALA A 74 -0.21 9.69 1.66
CA ALA A 74 -0.07 10.71 0.62
C ALA A 74 1.31 10.69 -0.06
N ASP A 75 2.34 10.21 0.65
CA ASP A 75 3.70 10.03 0.13
C ASP A 75 3.74 9.19 -1.15
N ARG A 76 2.77 8.30 -1.38
CA ARG A 76 2.66 7.55 -2.63
C ARG A 76 2.52 8.47 -3.85
N LEU A 77 1.65 9.48 -3.75
CA LEU A 77 1.41 10.41 -4.86
C LEU A 77 2.59 11.36 -5.04
N TRP A 78 3.17 11.85 -3.94
CA TRP A 78 4.38 12.65 -4.01
C TRP A 78 5.53 11.88 -4.67
N ARG A 79 5.73 10.63 -4.25
CA ARG A 79 6.77 9.75 -4.81
C ARG A 79 6.54 9.49 -6.30
N ALA A 80 5.31 9.19 -6.70
CA ALA A 80 4.97 8.98 -8.11
C ALA A 80 5.27 10.23 -8.97
N ALA A 81 4.89 11.42 -8.48
CA ALA A 81 5.17 12.66 -9.16
C ALA A 81 6.68 12.90 -9.33
N THR A 82 7.48 12.70 -8.27
CA THR A 82 8.93 12.88 -8.32
C THR A 82 9.63 11.87 -9.24
N LEU A 83 9.16 10.62 -9.28
CA LEU A 83 9.67 9.60 -10.20
C LEU A 83 9.41 9.99 -11.66
N TYR A 84 8.19 10.45 -11.97
CA TYR A 84 7.86 10.91 -13.31
C TYR A 84 8.70 12.12 -13.71
N GLN A 85 8.80 13.13 -12.86
CA GLN A 85 9.64 14.31 -13.08
C GLN A 85 11.12 13.97 -13.26
N SER A 86 11.59 12.91 -12.59
CA SER A 86 12.94 12.35 -12.77
C SER A 86 13.06 11.40 -13.96
N GLN A 87 12.06 11.34 -14.83
CA GLN A 87 12.06 10.53 -16.06
C GLN A 87 12.28 9.03 -15.83
N LYS A 88 11.81 8.50 -14.68
CA LYS A 88 11.96 7.07 -14.35
C LYS A 88 10.99 6.17 -15.13
N ALA A 89 9.86 6.69 -15.58
CA ALA A 89 8.97 6.05 -16.53
C ALA A 89 8.11 7.11 -17.28
N PRO A 90 7.67 6.83 -18.51
CA PRO A 90 6.86 7.76 -19.30
C PRO A 90 5.39 7.80 -18.90
N LEU A 91 4.89 6.82 -18.17
CA LEU A 91 3.49 6.58 -17.87
C LEU A 91 3.26 6.39 -16.38
N LEU A 92 2.15 6.95 -15.86
CA LEU A 92 1.64 6.69 -14.51
C LEU A 92 0.30 5.96 -14.59
N VAL A 93 0.21 4.82 -13.93
CA VAL A 93 -1.03 4.06 -13.77
C VAL A 93 -1.49 4.21 -12.32
N LEU A 94 -2.71 4.69 -12.15
CA LEU A 94 -3.34 4.89 -10.85
C LEU A 94 -4.38 3.78 -10.66
N SER A 95 -4.12 2.84 -9.77
CA SER A 95 -4.98 1.68 -9.55
C SER A 95 -5.72 1.80 -8.22
N GLY A 96 -7.03 1.88 -8.30
CA GLY A 96 -7.91 1.95 -7.13
C GLY A 96 -9.33 2.36 -7.49
N GLY A 97 -10.27 1.48 -7.24
CA GLY A 97 -11.70 1.70 -7.46
C GLY A 97 -12.37 2.43 -6.30
N THR A 98 -13.69 2.35 -6.25
CA THR A 98 -14.46 2.95 -5.15
C THR A 98 -14.66 1.97 -4.02
N THR A 99 -14.42 2.43 -2.79
CA THR A 99 -14.70 1.67 -1.56
C THR A 99 -16.07 1.99 -0.98
N LEU A 100 -16.71 3.07 -1.43
CA LEU A 100 -18.00 3.53 -0.92
C LEU A 100 -19.04 3.57 -2.05
N PRO A 101 -20.25 3.05 -1.86
CA PRO A 101 -21.33 3.14 -2.85
C PRO A 101 -21.58 4.60 -3.25
N GLY A 102 -21.52 4.89 -4.55
CA GLY A 102 -21.75 6.24 -5.10
C GLY A 102 -20.57 7.22 -4.95
N GLY A 103 -19.45 6.78 -4.38
CA GLY A 103 -18.23 7.57 -4.31
C GLY A 103 -17.44 7.57 -5.63
N LEU A 104 -16.53 8.52 -5.79
CA LEU A 104 -15.57 8.52 -6.89
C LEU A 104 -14.52 7.41 -6.69
N PRO A 105 -14.06 6.76 -7.78
CA PRO A 105 -12.91 5.86 -7.72
C PRO A 105 -11.68 6.57 -7.17
N GLU A 106 -10.89 5.88 -6.35
CA GLU A 106 -9.70 6.48 -5.77
C GLU A 106 -8.67 6.87 -6.83
N SER A 107 -8.55 6.09 -7.93
CA SER A 107 -7.73 6.45 -9.09
C SER A 107 -8.08 7.82 -9.68
N GLN A 108 -9.37 8.18 -9.72
CA GLN A 108 -9.81 9.49 -10.19
C GLN A 108 -9.41 10.60 -9.22
N LEU A 109 -9.55 10.38 -7.91
CA LEU A 109 -9.12 11.34 -6.88
C LEU A 109 -7.59 11.51 -6.91
N MET A 110 -6.84 10.42 -7.03
CA MET A 110 -5.38 10.45 -7.20
C MET A 110 -4.96 11.25 -8.43
N ALA A 111 -5.64 11.05 -9.58
CA ALA A 111 -5.37 11.81 -10.80
C ALA A 111 -5.59 13.32 -10.62
N GLN A 112 -6.65 13.73 -9.90
CA GLN A 112 -6.87 15.14 -9.59
C GLN A 112 -5.71 15.75 -8.78
N LYS A 113 -5.20 15.00 -7.78
CA LYS A 113 -4.07 15.44 -6.96
C LYS A 113 -2.77 15.53 -7.78
N LEU A 114 -2.49 14.55 -8.64
CA LEU A 114 -1.30 14.57 -9.49
C LEU A 114 -1.33 15.68 -10.53
N ARG A 115 -2.50 15.99 -11.13
CA ARG A 115 -2.65 17.17 -11.98
C ARG A 115 -2.31 18.47 -11.23
N ALA A 116 -2.78 18.60 -10.00
CA ALA A 116 -2.43 19.74 -9.14
C ALA A 116 -0.93 19.82 -8.81
N LEU A 117 -0.20 18.69 -8.85
CA LEU A 117 1.26 18.62 -8.76
C LEU A 117 1.97 18.85 -10.10
N GLY A 118 1.26 19.20 -11.17
CA GLY A 118 1.83 19.51 -12.47
C GLY A 118 2.06 18.29 -13.37
N ILE A 119 1.49 17.14 -13.06
CA ILE A 119 1.58 15.95 -13.93
C ILE A 119 0.57 16.08 -15.07
N PRO A 120 1.00 15.97 -16.35
CA PRO A 120 0.11 16.08 -17.51
C PRO A 120 -0.93 14.95 -17.52
N ASP A 121 -2.15 15.27 -17.93
CA ASP A 121 -3.24 14.28 -18.03
C ASP A 121 -2.95 13.17 -19.04
N ALA A 122 -2.24 13.50 -20.12
CA ALA A 122 -1.89 12.56 -21.18
C ALA A 122 -1.01 11.37 -20.72
N VAL A 123 -0.36 11.48 -19.57
CA VAL A 123 0.48 10.39 -19.02
C VAL A 123 -0.19 9.64 -17.87
N LEU A 124 -1.44 10.00 -17.51
CA LEU A 124 -2.19 9.38 -16.43
C LEU A 124 -3.16 8.34 -17.00
N MET A 125 -2.94 7.08 -16.65
CA MET A 125 -3.92 6.01 -16.85
C MET A 125 -4.61 5.68 -15.54
N GLN A 126 -5.90 5.39 -15.58
CA GLN A 126 -6.71 5.13 -14.39
C GLN A 126 -7.35 3.74 -14.49
N GLU A 127 -7.07 2.90 -13.52
CA GLU A 127 -7.78 1.68 -13.24
C GLU A 127 -8.76 1.97 -12.09
N ALA A 128 -10.06 1.89 -12.33
CA ALA A 128 -11.10 2.43 -11.45
C ALA A 128 -12.05 1.37 -10.86
N GLU A 129 -11.83 0.09 -11.18
CA GLU A 129 -12.76 -0.98 -10.85
C GLU A 129 -12.34 -1.81 -9.64
N SER A 130 -11.04 -1.84 -9.33
CA SER A 130 -10.47 -2.68 -8.29
C SER A 130 -10.94 -2.30 -6.88
N ARG A 131 -11.22 -3.32 -6.06
CA ARG A 131 -11.62 -3.21 -4.64
C ARG A 131 -10.67 -3.93 -3.71
N THR A 132 -9.76 -4.71 -4.26
CA THR A 132 -8.79 -5.53 -3.54
C THR A 132 -7.42 -5.44 -4.21
N THR A 133 -6.34 -5.75 -3.47
CA THR A 133 -4.99 -5.75 -4.04
C THR A 133 -4.85 -6.76 -5.19
N ARG A 134 -5.57 -7.89 -5.14
CA ARG A 134 -5.62 -8.85 -6.24
C ARG A 134 -6.19 -8.22 -7.50
N GLU A 135 -7.35 -7.57 -7.37
CA GLU A 135 -7.99 -6.89 -8.49
C GLU A 135 -7.14 -5.74 -9.02
N ASN A 136 -6.42 -4.99 -8.15
CA ASN A 136 -5.44 -3.99 -8.61
C ASN A 136 -4.42 -4.63 -9.57
N GLY A 137 -3.85 -5.80 -9.22
CA GLY A 137 -2.91 -6.51 -10.08
C GLY A 137 -3.55 -6.93 -11.40
N GLN A 138 -4.70 -7.63 -11.34
CA GLN A 138 -5.39 -8.17 -12.51
C GLN A 138 -5.87 -7.07 -13.48
N TYR A 139 -6.48 -6.02 -12.96
CA TYR A 139 -7.02 -4.95 -13.82
C TYR A 139 -5.92 -4.02 -14.34
N THR A 140 -4.84 -3.83 -13.57
CA THR A 140 -3.65 -3.14 -14.08
C THR A 140 -2.98 -3.93 -15.20
N GLU A 141 -2.87 -5.25 -15.05
CA GLU A 141 -2.33 -6.13 -16.10
C GLU A 141 -3.17 -6.03 -17.38
N ALA A 142 -4.49 -6.22 -17.31
CA ALA A 142 -5.39 -6.11 -18.45
C ALA A 142 -5.35 -4.70 -19.11
N LEU A 143 -5.10 -3.64 -18.33
CA LEU A 143 -4.93 -2.28 -18.84
C LEU A 143 -3.61 -2.12 -19.60
N LEU A 144 -2.52 -2.71 -19.12
CA LEU A 144 -1.17 -2.56 -19.65
C LEU A 144 -0.79 -3.61 -20.71
N GLU A 145 -1.52 -4.75 -20.80
CA GLU A 145 -1.30 -5.78 -21.79
C GLU A 145 -1.31 -5.22 -23.22
N ARG A 146 -2.23 -4.31 -23.52
CA ARG A 146 -2.35 -3.66 -24.85
C ARG A 146 -1.13 -2.83 -25.22
N GLU A 147 -0.48 -2.25 -24.23
CA GLU A 147 0.75 -1.45 -24.38
C GLU A 147 2.01 -2.32 -24.33
N ARG A 148 1.89 -3.62 -24.06
CA ARG A 148 2.99 -4.58 -23.90
C ARG A 148 3.97 -4.18 -22.80
N ILE A 149 3.47 -3.53 -21.75
CA ILE A 149 4.23 -3.07 -20.59
C ILE A 149 4.31 -4.21 -19.57
N ASN A 150 5.51 -4.58 -19.17
CA ASN A 150 5.72 -5.62 -18.16
C ASN A 150 6.68 -5.20 -17.04
N HIS A 151 7.55 -4.21 -17.24
CA HIS A 151 8.42 -3.70 -16.19
C HIS A 151 7.83 -2.44 -15.55
N ILE A 152 7.54 -2.51 -14.26
CA ILE A 152 6.88 -1.44 -13.51
C ILE A 152 7.65 -1.01 -12.26
N LEU A 153 7.58 0.28 -11.94
CA LEU A 153 7.89 0.81 -10.62
C LEU A 153 6.60 0.80 -9.80
N LEU A 154 6.49 -0.13 -8.86
CA LEU A 154 5.30 -0.26 -8.02
C LEU A 154 5.43 0.61 -6.78
N VAL A 155 4.56 1.64 -6.66
CA VAL A 155 4.57 2.60 -5.56
C VAL A 155 3.46 2.30 -4.58
N THR A 156 3.82 1.98 -3.34
CA THR A 156 2.87 1.79 -2.23
C THR A 156 3.59 1.94 -0.89
N SER A 157 2.85 1.89 0.23
CA SER A 157 3.44 1.93 1.58
C SER A 157 4.36 0.75 1.83
N ALA A 158 5.48 0.96 2.54
CA ALA A 158 6.47 -0.07 2.82
C ALA A 158 5.88 -1.31 3.50
N SER A 159 4.97 -1.12 4.46
CA SER A 159 4.29 -2.23 5.13
C SER A 159 3.41 -3.07 4.21
N HIS A 160 2.86 -2.47 3.15
CA HIS A 160 2.01 -3.13 2.15
C HIS A 160 2.81 -3.77 1.01
N MET A 161 4.05 -3.33 0.79
CA MET A 161 4.85 -3.66 -0.39
C MET A 161 5.03 -5.16 -0.61
N ARG A 162 5.26 -5.93 0.46
CA ARG A 162 5.44 -7.39 0.36
C ARG A 162 4.26 -8.07 -0.33
N ARG A 163 3.03 -7.76 0.06
CA ARG A 163 1.81 -8.34 -0.49
C ARG A 163 1.55 -7.82 -1.90
N ALA A 164 1.69 -6.53 -2.11
CA ALA A 164 1.48 -5.90 -3.41
C ALA A 164 2.46 -6.43 -4.46
N SER A 165 3.76 -6.46 -4.18
CA SER A 165 4.77 -6.97 -5.11
C SER A 165 4.53 -8.43 -5.50
N ALA A 166 4.15 -9.29 -4.55
CA ALA A 166 3.85 -10.69 -4.83
C ALA A 166 2.61 -10.84 -5.74
N VAL A 167 1.55 -10.04 -5.50
CA VAL A 167 0.36 -10.04 -6.36
C VAL A 167 0.69 -9.58 -7.78
N PHE A 168 1.45 -8.49 -7.94
CA PHE A 168 1.80 -7.99 -9.27
C PHE A 168 2.77 -8.91 -10.02
N ALA A 169 3.72 -9.51 -9.30
CA ALA A 169 4.60 -10.54 -9.89
C ALA A 169 3.82 -11.77 -10.37
N ALA A 170 2.77 -12.17 -9.63
CA ALA A 170 1.87 -13.25 -10.04
C ALA A 170 1.08 -12.94 -11.33
N GLN A 171 0.87 -11.66 -11.66
CA GLN A 171 0.30 -11.21 -12.95
C GLN A 171 1.35 -11.12 -14.08
N GLY A 172 2.60 -11.49 -13.83
CA GLY A 172 3.65 -11.49 -14.87
C GLY A 172 4.48 -10.21 -14.93
N PHE A 173 4.27 -9.23 -14.07
CA PHE A 173 5.08 -8.02 -14.04
C PHE A 173 6.48 -8.27 -13.48
N ILE A 174 7.48 -7.60 -14.06
CA ILE A 174 8.79 -7.39 -13.46
C ILE A 174 8.64 -6.18 -12.53
N VAL A 175 8.59 -6.44 -11.23
CA VAL A 175 8.28 -5.43 -10.22
C VAL A 175 9.56 -4.85 -9.61
N THR A 176 9.78 -3.55 -9.81
CA THR A 176 10.71 -2.78 -8.99
C THR A 176 9.91 -2.10 -7.86
N ALA A 177 10.15 -2.53 -6.63
CA ALA A 177 9.44 -2.00 -5.46
C ALA A 177 9.92 -0.57 -5.13
N VAL A 178 9.00 0.37 -5.05
CA VAL A 178 9.25 1.75 -4.62
C VAL A 178 8.40 2.05 -3.40
N SER A 179 8.94 1.75 -2.25
CA SER A 179 8.26 1.89 -0.97
C SER A 179 8.24 3.34 -0.48
N THR A 180 7.15 3.70 0.15
CA THR A 180 6.92 4.99 0.80
C THR A 180 6.24 4.79 2.15
N ASP A 181 5.90 5.85 2.85
CA ASP A 181 5.09 5.80 4.08
C ASP A 181 5.66 4.77 5.08
N HIS A 182 6.96 4.87 5.37
CA HIS A 182 7.62 4.05 6.38
C HIS A 182 7.13 4.46 7.76
N GLN A 183 6.66 3.50 8.54
CA GLN A 183 6.00 3.73 9.81
C GLN A 183 6.92 3.61 11.03
N ILE A 184 8.15 3.11 10.83
CA ILE A 184 9.14 2.98 11.90
C ILE A 184 9.95 4.27 11.96
N PRO A 185 9.82 5.07 13.06
CA PRO A 185 10.56 6.31 13.17
C PRO A 185 12.05 6.04 13.43
N LEU A 186 12.93 6.84 12.81
CA LEU A 186 14.38 6.80 13.08
C LEU A 186 14.70 7.23 14.53
N LEU A 187 13.95 8.20 15.05
CA LEU A 187 14.11 8.71 16.41
C LEU A 187 12.83 8.51 17.19
N VAL A 188 12.96 8.01 18.41
CA VAL A 188 11.83 7.90 19.34
C VAL A 188 11.47 9.31 19.79
N GLY A 189 10.20 9.70 19.63
CA GLY A 189 9.69 10.99 20.08
C GLY A 189 9.73 11.16 21.61
N PRO A 190 9.31 12.32 22.13
CA PRO A 190 9.36 12.62 23.56
C PRO A 190 8.44 11.72 24.43
N VAL A 191 7.50 11.02 23.81
CA VAL A 191 6.61 10.08 24.51
C VAL A 191 7.33 8.76 24.74
N PRO A 192 7.51 8.33 26.00
CA PRO A 192 8.21 7.09 26.31
C PRO A 192 7.65 5.90 25.53
N GLY A 193 8.53 5.00 25.06
CA GLY A 193 8.15 3.87 24.21
C GLY A 193 7.17 2.89 24.86
N TRP A 194 7.17 2.79 26.16
CA TRP A 194 6.23 1.95 26.92
C TRP A 194 4.84 2.57 27.11
N LEU A 195 4.70 3.89 26.94
CA LEU A 195 3.40 4.55 27.11
C LEU A 195 2.49 4.27 25.91
N PRO A 196 1.28 3.71 26.11
CA PRO A 196 0.37 3.40 25.01
C PRO A 196 -0.18 4.66 24.37
N THR A 197 -0.26 4.66 23.03
CA THR A 197 -0.90 5.72 22.24
C THR A 197 -1.80 5.15 21.16
N ALA A 198 -2.81 5.92 20.75
CA ALA A 198 -3.70 5.54 19.65
C ALA A 198 -2.96 5.41 18.30
N GLU A 199 -1.94 6.25 18.08
CA GLU A 199 -1.09 6.19 16.87
C GLU A 199 -0.33 4.87 16.78
N ARG A 200 0.33 4.44 17.87
CA ARG A 200 1.06 3.17 17.92
C ARG A 200 0.13 1.98 17.72
N LEU A 201 -1.07 2.03 18.33
CA LEU A 201 -2.10 1.02 18.11
C LEU A 201 -2.55 0.98 16.64
N SER A 202 -2.72 2.13 16.01
CA SER A 202 -3.04 2.23 14.57
C SER A 202 -1.95 1.60 13.69
N ARG A 203 -0.67 1.86 14.00
CA ARG A 203 0.48 1.25 13.32
C ARG A 203 0.48 -0.29 13.48
N SER A 204 0.26 -0.78 14.70
CA SER A 204 0.14 -2.23 14.96
C SER A 204 -1.04 -2.84 14.21
N THR A 205 -2.18 -2.16 14.16
CA THR A 205 -3.37 -2.62 13.43
C THR A 205 -3.08 -2.78 11.94
N ARG A 206 -2.40 -1.80 11.33
CA ARG A 206 -1.97 -1.89 9.93
C ARG A 206 -1.01 -3.06 9.70
N ALA A 207 -0.03 -3.24 10.58
CA ALA A 207 0.90 -4.36 10.47
C ALA A 207 0.18 -5.72 10.55
N ILE A 208 -0.72 -5.89 11.52
CA ILE A 208 -1.52 -7.12 11.66
C ILE A 208 -2.39 -7.35 10.42
N HIS A 209 -3.00 -6.30 9.87
CA HIS A 209 -3.78 -6.39 8.63
C HIS A 209 -2.93 -6.92 7.47
N GLU A 210 -1.71 -6.43 7.29
CA GLU A 210 -0.82 -6.90 6.22
C GLU A 210 -0.33 -8.34 6.45
N TRP A 211 -0.02 -8.71 7.70
CA TRP A 211 0.32 -10.09 8.04
C TRP A 211 -0.81 -11.06 7.71
N VAL A 212 -2.01 -10.75 8.17
CA VAL A 212 -3.20 -11.58 7.89
C VAL A 212 -3.50 -11.58 6.39
N GLY A 213 -3.48 -10.42 5.74
CA GLY A 213 -3.72 -10.28 4.32
C GLY A 213 -2.75 -11.10 3.47
N TYR A 214 -1.46 -11.07 3.79
CA TYR A 214 -0.45 -11.89 3.11
C TYR A 214 -0.71 -13.38 3.27
N GLN A 215 -1.01 -13.86 4.49
CA GLN A 215 -1.30 -15.27 4.75
C GLN A 215 -2.56 -15.75 4.02
N VAL A 216 -3.62 -14.95 4.04
CA VAL A 216 -4.86 -15.27 3.32
C VAL A 216 -4.61 -15.35 1.82
N TYR A 217 -3.86 -14.40 1.25
CA TYR A 217 -3.54 -14.38 -0.18
C TYR A 217 -2.65 -15.56 -0.59
N SER A 218 -1.66 -15.93 0.25
CA SER A 218 -0.85 -17.14 0.04
C SER A 218 -1.72 -18.39 0.05
N TRP A 219 -2.60 -18.52 1.03
CA TRP A 219 -3.47 -19.68 1.15
C TRP A 219 -4.48 -19.81 -0.01
N LEU A 220 -4.92 -18.68 -0.56
CA LEU A 220 -5.81 -18.64 -1.73
C LEU A 220 -5.07 -18.79 -3.08
N GLY A 221 -3.74 -18.93 -3.08
CA GLY A 221 -2.93 -19.03 -4.30
C GLY A 221 -2.82 -17.73 -5.10
N TYR A 222 -3.09 -16.55 -4.49
CA TYR A 222 -3.08 -15.27 -5.20
C TYR A 222 -1.68 -14.66 -5.37
N LEU A 223 -0.68 -15.26 -4.74
CA LEU A 223 0.72 -14.83 -4.79
C LEU A 223 1.58 -15.67 -5.74
N GLU A 224 0.98 -16.62 -6.42
CA GLU A 224 1.63 -17.52 -7.35
C GLU A 224 1.08 -17.29 -8.77
N ARG A 225 1.95 -17.37 -9.76
CA ARG A 225 1.51 -17.30 -11.16
C ARG A 225 0.66 -18.51 -11.48
N SER A 226 -0.48 -18.32 -12.15
CA SER A 226 -1.36 -19.40 -12.55
C SER A 226 -0.61 -20.40 -13.47
N GLU A 227 -0.63 -21.70 -13.15
CA GLU A 227 0.00 -22.73 -14.00
C GLU A 227 -0.58 -22.77 -15.41
N ALA A 228 -1.78 -22.22 -15.62
CA ALA A 228 -2.43 -22.13 -16.92
C ALA A 228 -1.71 -21.17 -17.88
N GLU A 229 -1.00 -20.14 -17.37
CA GLU A 229 -0.26 -19.17 -18.18
C GLU A 229 1.16 -19.65 -18.54
N ASN A 230 1.68 -20.69 -17.86
CA ASN A 230 2.98 -21.27 -18.17
C ASN A 230 2.94 -22.27 -19.35
N GLN A 231 1.75 -22.54 -19.94
CA GLN A 231 1.55 -23.50 -21.04
C GLN A 231 1.18 -22.82 -22.38
N ALA A 232 1.15 -21.51 -22.44
CA ALA A 232 0.88 -20.72 -23.64
C ALA A 232 2.17 -19.99 -24.10
#